data_802b14ebd76aea38a970514ec26c8d5d
#
_entry.id   802b14ebd76aea38a970514ec26c8d5d
#
_cell.length_a   1.000
_cell.length_b   1.000
_cell.length_c   1.000
_cell.angle_alpha   90.00
_cell.angle_beta   90.00
_cell.angle_gamma   90.00
#
_symmetry.space_group_name_H-M   'P 1'
#
loop_
_entity.id
_entity.type
_entity.pdbx_description
1 polymer ?
#
loop_
_entity_poly.entity_id
_entity_poly.type
_entity_poly.pdbx_seq_one_letter_code
_entity_poly.pdbx_strand_id
1 'polypeptide(L)'
;MVRRSRLSRNGGRHAKLSRLSVYRGLLTRYSGDGLKVLLVNGQAVRGKLSEDFSLAGHDKVYSYVPKGEVWVEDSLAPFDRKAILVHELWERHLMGFGMKYEDAHRRANRLERCVRDSPAIADEILGQVLKLNR
;
A
#
# COMPACT_ATOMS: atom_id res chain seq x y z
N MET A 1 -8.40 -5.08 -14.15
CA MET A 1 -9.11 -5.89 -13.14
C MET A 1 -9.02 -5.23 -11.78
N VAL A 2 -10.13 -5.10 -11.12
CA VAL A 2 -10.16 -4.52 -9.77
C VAL A 2 -9.77 -5.57 -8.76
N ARG A 3 -8.79 -5.26 -7.93
CA ARG A 3 -8.26 -6.18 -6.94
C ARG A 3 -8.86 -5.96 -5.56
N ARG A 4 -10.14 -5.77 -5.51
CA ARG A 4 -10.79 -5.56 -4.24
C ARG A 4 -11.11 -6.87 -3.57
N SER A 5 -10.66 -7.01 -2.34
CA SER A 5 -11.12 -8.04 -1.45
C SER A 5 -12.27 -7.52 -0.63
N ARG A 6 -13.31 -8.31 -0.53
CA ARG A 6 -14.45 -7.97 0.28
C ARG A 6 -14.51 -8.88 1.49
N LEU A 7 -14.51 -8.28 2.66
CA LEU A 7 -14.77 -9.03 3.88
C LEU A 7 -16.27 -9.26 3.99
N SER A 8 -16.65 -10.41 4.54
CA SER A 8 -18.04 -10.68 4.81
C SER A 8 -18.57 -9.67 5.84
N ARG A 9 -19.90 -9.50 5.89
CA ARG A 9 -20.52 -8.59 6.85
C ARG A 9 -20.21 -8.96 8.29
N ASN A 10 -19.98 -10.23 8.55
CA ASN A 10 -19.68 -10.74 9.89
C ASN A 10 -18.19 -10.71 10.18
N GLY A 11 -17.38 -10.20 9.26
CA GLY A 11 -15.94 -10.26 9.35
C GLY A 11 -15.29 -9.14 10.12
N GLY A 12 -16.02 -8.10 10.55
CA GLY A 12 -15.41 -6.91 11.14
C GLY A 12 -14.51 -7.21 12.33
N ARG A 13 -15.00 -7.95 13.32
CA ARG A 13 -14.24 -8.30 14.51
C ARG A 13 -13.12 -9.28 14.19
N HIS A 14 -13.41 -10.30 13.40
CA HIS A 14 -12.43 -11.29 12.96
C HIS A 14 -11.33 -10.62 12.11
N ALA A 15 -11.72 -9.76 11.18
CA ALA A 15 -10.77 -9.05 10.34
C ALA A 15 -9.83 -8.16 11.15
N LYS A 16 -10.33 -7.49 12.20
CA LYS A 16 -9.49 -6.68 13.08
C LYS A 16 -8.43 -7.51 13.77
N LEU A 17 -8.80 -8.66 14.32
CA LEU A 17 -7.85 -9.57 14.97
C LEU A 17 -6.83 -10.10 13.97
N SER A 18 -7.28 -10.47 12.77
CA SER A 18 -6.39 -10.95 11.71
C SER A 18 -5.40 -9.87 11.26
N ARG A 19 -5.85 -8.62 11.14
CA ARG A 19 -4.96 -7.50 10.80
C ARG A 19 -3.89 -7.31 11.86
N LEU A 20 -4.26 -7.35 13.14
CA LEU A 20 -3.27 -7.21 14.23
C LEU A 20 -2.19 -8.28 14.16
N SER A 21 -2.54 -9.49 13.72
CA SER A 21 -1.59 -10.59 13.62
C SER A 21 -0.64 -10.48 12.42
N VAL A 22 -0.94 -9.64 11.42
CA VAL A 22 -0.09 -9.50 10.24
C VAL A 22 0.89 -8.33 10.34
N TYR A 23 0.66 -7.38 11.24
CA TYR A 23 1.53 -6.22 11.40
C TYR A 23 2.91 -6.62 11.90
N ARG A 24 3.95 -6.02 11.30
CA ARG A 24 5.34 -6.22 11.69
C ARG A 24 6.02 -4.95 12.17
N GLY A 25 5.53 -3.78 11.78
CA GLY A 25 6.10 -2.52 12.24
C GLY A 25 5.50 -1.32 11.55
N LEU A 26 5.66 -0.16 12.18
CA LEU A 26 5.26 1.12 11.64
C LEU A 26 6.50 1.83 11.08
N LEU A 27 6.46 2.23 9.83
CA LEU A 27 7.51 3.04 9.22
C LEU A 27 7.26 4.50 9.59
N THR A 28 7.74 4.91 10.76
CA THR A 28 7.48 6.24 11.33
C THR A 28 7.95 7.37 10.44
N ARG A 29 9.07 7.18 9.73
CA ARG A 29 9.62 8.20 8.83
C ARG A 29 8.71 8.50 7.65
N TYR A 30 7.84 7.59 7.29
CA TYR A 30 6.89 7.75 6.19
C TYR A 30 5.46 8.02 6.67
N SER A 31 5.22 7.92 7.97
CA SER A 31 3.89 8.07 8.56
C SER A 31 3.69 9.47 9.10
N GLY A 32 2.43 9.91 9.23
CA GLY A 32 2.08 11.20 9.81
C GLY A 32 0.82 11.78 9.16
N ASP A 33 0.17 12.71 9.85
CA ASP A 33 -0.98 13.46 9.34
C ASP A 33 -2.08 12.57 8.74
N GLY A 34 -2.45 11.53 9.47
CA GLY A 34 -3.52 10.62 9.05
C GLY A 34 -3.07 9.49 8.15
N LEU A 35 -1.79 9.43 7.81
CA LEU A 35 -1.22 8.34 7.01
C LEU A 35 -0.35 7.44 7.87
N LYS A 36 -0.57 6.14 7.79
CA LYS A 36 0.30 5.14 8.42
C LYS A 36 0.84 4.21 7.34
N VAL A 37 2.16 4.11 7.27
CA VAL A 37 2.83 3.17 6.38
C VAL A 37 3.36 2.04 7.26
N LEU A 38 2.88 0.83 7.01
CA LEU A 38 3.11 -0.32 7.89
C LEU A 38 3.81 -1.45 7.14
N LEU A 39 4.78 -2.05 7.82
CA LEU A 39 5.35 -3.31 7.38
C LEU A 39 4.41 -4.43 7.81
N VAL A 40 4.15 -5.36 6.91
CA VAL A 40 3.30 -6.51 7.19
C VAL A 40 3.97 -7.79 6.72
N ASN A 41 3.53 -8.91 7.29
CA ASN A 41 3.89 -10.22 6.76
C ASN A 41 2.93 -10.55 5.62
N GLY A 42 3.39 -10.39 4.38
CA GLY A 42 2.54 -10.58 3.19
C GLY A 42 1.98 -11.99 3.08
N GLN A 43 2.75 -12.99 3.47
CA GLN A 43 2.27 -14.37 3.47
C GLN A 43 1.09 -14.55 4.43
N ALA A 44 1.17 -13.93 5.61
CA ALA A 44 0.07 -13.98 6.57
C ALA A 44 -1.15 -13.20 6.06
N VAL A 45 -0.93 -12.08 5.37
CA VAL A 45 -2.04 -11.34 4.76
C VAL A 45 -2.76 -12.21 3.74
N ARG A 46 -2.01 -12.87 2.87
CA ARG A 46 -2.60 -13.76 1.84
C ARG A 46 -3.34 -14.92 2.46
N GLY A 47 -2.84 -15.45 3.55
CA GLY A 47 -3.47 -16.60 4.21
C GLY A 47 -4.66 -16.27 5.09
N LYS A 48 -4.69 -15.07 5.67
CA LYS A 48 -5.72 -14.71 6.69
C LYS A 48 -6.75 -13.72 6.20
N LEU A 49 -6.39 -12.86 5.25
CA LEU A 49 -7.26 -11.76 4.81
C LEU A 49 -7.64 -11.88 3.34
N SER A 50 -6.67 -12.01 2.44
CA SER A 50 -6.95 -12.14 1.01
C SER A 50 -5.75 -12.64 0.25
N GLU A 51 -5.94 -13.65 -0.56
CA GLU A 51 -4.90 -14.19 -1.44
C GLU A 51 -4.53 -13.23 -2.56
N ASP A 52 -5.34 -12.18 -2.81
CA ASP A 52 -5.05 -11.16 -3.82
C ASP A 52 -3.93 -10.22 -3.42
N PHE A 53 -3.56 -10.17 -2.14
CA PHE A 53 -2.48 -9.31 -1.69
C PHE A 53 -1.16 -9.78 -2.29
N SER A 54 -0.46 -8.87 -2.98
CA SER A 54 0.84 -9.21 -3.55
C SER A 54 1.98 -8.76 -2.62
N LEU A 55 2.59 -7.62 -2.89
CA LEU A 55 3.73 -7.10 -2.12
C LEU A 55 3.35 -5.87 -1.30
N ALA A 56 2.26 -5.22 -1.63
CA ALA A 56 1.80 -4.00 -0.97
C ALA A 56 0.33 -3.74 -1.30
N GLY A 57 -0.28 -2.84 -0.56
CA GLY A 57 -1.65 -2.42 -0.82
C GLY A 57 -2.06 -1.26 0.05
N HIS A 58 -3.13 -0.60 -0.33
CA HIS A 58 -3.64 0.55 0.42
C HIS A 58 -5.16 0.45 0.62
N ASP A 59 -5.67 1.34 1.46
CA ASP A 59 -7.05 1.34 1.92
C ASP A 59 -8.10 1.56 0.81
N LYS A 60 -7.72 2.18 -0.30
CA LYS A 60 -8.67 2.44 -1.39
C LYS A 60 -8.86 1.25 -2.33
N VAL A 61 -7.99 0.25 -2.26
CA VAL A 61 -8.08 -0.96 -3.07
C VAL A 61 -8.57 -2.15 -2.24
N TYR A 62 -8.04 -2.32 -1.05
CA TYR A 62 -8.36 -3.47 -0.21
C TYR A 62 -9.25 -3.06 0.96
N SER A 63 -10.44 -3.65 1.04
CA SER A 63 -11.41 -3.35 2.10
C SER A 63 -10.93 -3.73 3.50
N TYR A 64 -9.99 -4.67 3.60
CA TYR A 64 -9.43 -5.08 4.89
C TYR A 64 -8.30 -4.19 5.38
N VAL A 65 -7.76 -3.31 4.53
CA VAL A 65 -6.76 -2.33 4.95
C VAL A 65 -7.49 -1.14 5.55
N PRO A 66 -7.22 -0.80 6.83
CA PRO A 66 -7.91 0.32 7.48
C PRO A 66 -7.67 1.65 6.78
N LYS A 67 -8.63 2.55 6.90
CA LYS A 67 -8.54 3.87 6.32
C LYS A 67 -7.26 4.59 6.79
N GLY A 68 -6.55 5.17 5.85
CA GLY A 68 -5.32 5.90 6.13
C GLY A 68 -4.08 5.02 6.19
N GLU A 69 -4.19 3.73 5.87
CA GLU A 69 -3.05 2.81 5.94
C GLU A 69 -2.57 2.39 4.55
N VAL A 70 -1.27 2.24 4.45
CA VAL A 70 -0.59 1.63 3.31
C VAL A 70 0.30 0.52 3.86
N TRP A 71 0.14 -0.67 3.32
CA TRP A 71 0.85 -1.86 3.77
C TRP A 71 1.91 -2.26 2.76
N VAL A 72 3.09 -2.62 3.24
CA VAL A 72 4.17 -3.13 2.39
C VAL A 72 4.81 -4.33 3.05
N GLU A 73 5.14 -5.34 2.25
CA GLU A 73 5.74 -6.58 2.73
C GLU A 73 7.09 -6.31 3.39
N ASP A 74 7.31 -6.89 4.57
CA ASP A 74 8.52 -6.65 5.36
C ASP A 74 9.77 -7.31 4.79
N SER A 75 9.60 -8.33 3.94
CA SER A 75 10.73 -9.07 3.36
C SER A 75 11.37 -8.40 2.15
N LEU A 76 10.81 -7.28 1.67
CA LEU A 76 11.35 -6.59 0.51
C LEU A 76 12.70 -5.94 0.80
N ALA A 77 13.61 -6.01 -0.18
CA ALA A 77 14.87 -5.26 -0.11
C ALA A 77 14.59 -3.75 -0.04
N PRO A 78 15.48 -2.94 0.58
CA PRO A 78 15.21 -1.52 0.81
C PRO A 78 14.83 -0.72 -0.43
N PHE A 79 15.50 -0.94 -1.56
CA PHE A 79 15.17 -0.21 -2.78
C PHE A 79 13.83 -0.65 -3.35
N ASP A 80 13.55 -1.95 -3.36
CA ASP A 80 12.26 -2.45 -3.84
C ASP A 80 11.12 -1.90 -2.99
N ARG A 81 11.33 -1.79 -1.69
CA ARG A 81 10.35 -1.17 -0.79
C ARG A 81 10.04 0.26 -1.20
N LYS A 82 11.08 1.06 -1.50
CA LYS A 82 10.89 2.45 -1.94
C LYS A 82 10.11 2.53 -3.25
N ALA A 83 10.48 1.74 -4.22
CA ALA A 83 9.84 1.75 -5.54
C ALA A 83 8.37 1.33 -5.43
N ILE A 84 8.10 0.31 -4.65
CA ILE A 84 6.74 -0.18 -4.44
C ILE A 84 5.91 0.83 -3.65
N LEU A 85 6.49 1.49 -2.65
CA LEU A 85 5.79 2.55 -1.91
C LEU A 85 5.44 3.73 -2.81
N VAL A 86 6.33 4.12 -3.72
CA VAL A 86 6.03 5.16 -4.70
C VAL A 86 4.80 4.77 -5.52
N HIS A 87 4.74 3.52 -5.97
CA HIS A 87 3.59 2.99 -6.70
C HIS A 87 2.30 3.10 -5.87
N GLU A 88 2.30 2.55 -4.66
CA GLU A 88 1.11 2.51 -3.82
C GLU A 88 0.62 3.91 -3.45
N LEU A 89 1.54 4.79 -3.10
CA LEU A 89 1.19 6.16 -2.70
C LEU A 89 0.67 6.99 -3.87
N TRP A 90 1.25 6.83 -5.05
CA TRP A 90 0.75 7.53 -6.23
C TRP A 90 -0.62 7.01 -6.65
N GLU A 91 -0.79 5.70 -6.70
CA GLU A 91 -2.08 5.07 -6.99
C GLU A 91 -3.16 5.53 -6.02
N ARG A 92 -2.85 5.51 -4.72
CA ARG A 92 -3.78 5.93 -3.68
C ARG A 92 -4.19 7.38 -3.83
N HIS A 93 -3.24 8.26 -4.12
CA HIS A 93 -3.49 9.68 -4.34
C HIS A 93 -4.44 9.89 -5.52
N LEU A 94 -4.17 9.25 -6.64
CA LEU A 94 -5.00 9.38 -7.84
C LEU A 94 -6.41 8.86 -7.60
N MET A 95 -6.56 7.74 -6.92
CA MET A 95 -7.87 7.20 -6.57
C MET A 95 -8.62 8.13 -5.61
N GLY A 96 -7.91 8.86 -4.78
CA GLY A 96 -8.48 9.87 -3.89
C GLY A 96 -9.19 11.00 -4.63
N PHE A 97 -8.81 11.25 -5.89
CA PHE A 97 -9.46 12.22 -6.76
C PHE A 97 -10.55 11.59 -7.63
N GLY A 98 -10.88 10.32 -7.40
CA GLY A 98 -11.93 9.65 -8.15
C GLY A 98 -11.45 8.87 -9.37
N MET A 99 -10.13 8.77 -9.58
CA MET A 99 -9.62 7.96 -10.69
C MET A 99 -9.91 6.49 -10.43
N LYS A 100 -10.33 5.78 -11.48
CA LYS A 100 -10.57 4.34 -11.38
C LYS A 100 -9.27 3.60 -11.14
N TYR A 101 -9.36 2.47 -10.45
CA TYR A 101 -8.20 1.67 -10.11
C TYR A 101 -7.33 1.35 -11.32
N GLU A 102 -7.92 0.91 -12.44
CA GLU A 102 -7.16 0.49 -13.61
C GLU A 102 -6.31 1.63 -14.17
N ASP A 103 -6.85 2.85 -14.18
CA ASP A 103 -6.13 4.02 -14.68
C ASP A 103 -5.06 4.46 -13.69
N ALA A 104 -5.39 4.49 -12.42
CA ALA A 104 -4.44 4.85 -11.36
C ALA A 104 -3.29 3.86 -11.31
N HIS A 105 -3.59 2.56 -11.41
CA HIS A 105 -2.59 1.50 -11.39
C HIS A 105 -1.62 1.61 -12.57
N ARG A 106 -2.14 1.89 -13.75
CA ARG A 106 -1.29 2.06 -14.94
C ARG A 106 -0.33 3.23 -14.78
N ARG A 107 -0.81 4.34 -14.23
CA ARG A 107 0.03 5.51 -13.98
C ARG A 107 1.05 5.23 -12.88
N ALA A 108 0.66 4.51 -11.85
CA ALA A 108 1.55 4.10 -10.77
C ALA A 108 2.65 3.18 -11.27
N ASN A 109 2.32 2.23 -12.15
CA ASN A 109 3.31 1.36 -12.78
C ASN A 109 4.35 2.17 -13.57
N ARG A 110 3.90 3.20 -14.26
CA ARG A 110 4.79 4.06 -15.04
C ARG A 110 5.75 4.82 -14.12
N LEU A 111 5.25 5.36 -13.03
CA LEU A 111 6.09 6.10 -12.08
C LEU A 111 7.08 5.16 -11.39
N GLU A 112 6.63 3.98 -10.98
CA GLU A 112 7.50 2.96 -10.39
C GLU A 112 8.63 2.61 -11.36
N ARG A 113 8.33 2.44 -12.64
CA ARG A 113 9.34 2.14 -13.65
C ARG A 113 10.36 3.27 -13.76
N CYS A 114 9.92 4.53 -13.74
CA CYS A 114 10.83 5.67 -13.76
C CYS A 114 11.80 5.64 -12.58
N VAL A 115 11.30 5.33 -11.39
CA VAL A 115 12.13 5.21 -10.19
C VAL A 115 13.14 4.06 -10.33
N ARG A 116 12.70 2.92 -10.85
CA ARG A 116 13.59 1.77 -11.02
C ARG A 116 14.66 2.02 -12.07
N ASP A 117 14.32 2.76 -13.12
CA ASP A 117 15.28 3.11 -14.17
C ASP A 117 16.27 4.21 -13.73
N SER A 118 15.87 5.03 -12.77
CA SER A 118 16.68 6.14 -12.26
C SER A 118 16.69 6.15 -10.73
N PRO A 119 17.39 5.20 -10.08
CA PRO A 119 17.32 5.06 -8.62
C PRO A 119 17.69 6.31 -7.84
N ALA A 120 18.49 7.20 -8.43
CA ALA A 120 18.91 8.43 -7.76
C ALA A 120 17.76 9.37 -7.41
N ILE A 121 16.61 9.27 -8.10
CA ILE A 121 15.46 10.14 -7.84
C ILE A 121 14.46 9.52 -6.84
N ALA A 122 14.70 8.29 -6.40
CA ALA A 122 13.73 7.54 -5.59
C ALA A 122 13.29 8.28 -4.33
N ASP A 123 14.27 8.80 -3.56
CA ASP A 123 13.94 9.45 -2.28
C ASP A 123 13.17 10.76 -2.51
N GLU A 124 13.52 11.52 -3.54
CA GLU A 124 12.80 12.76 -3.87
C GLU A 124 11.35 12.46 -4.27
N ILE A 125 11.16 11.52 -5.16
CA ILE A 125 9.82 11.14 -5.63
C ILE A 125 9.00 10.58 -4.47
N LEU A 126 9.59 9.72 -3.64
CA LEU A 126 8.91 9.17 -2.47
C LEU A 126 8.46 10.30 -1.53
N GLY A 127 9.33 11.29 -1.28
CA GLY A 127 8.97 12.43 -0.46
C GLY A 127 7.79 13.23 -1.01
N GLN A 128 7.74 13.41 -2.33
CA GLN A 128 6.65 14.12 -2.99
C GLN A 128 5.32 13.37 -2.88
N VAL A 129 5.30 12.07 -3.18
CA VAL A 129 4.05 11.30 -3.11
C VAL A 129 3.57 11.13 -1.66
N LEU A 130 4.48 11.10 -0.69
CA LEU A 130 4.11 11.11 0.72
C LEU A 130 3.36 12.38 1.10
N LYS A 131 3.85 13.54 0.69
CA LYS A 131 3.19 14.81 0.95
C LYS A 131 1.77 14.84 0.38
N LEU A 132 1.58 14.27 -0.78
CA LEU A 132 0.28 14.23 -1.44
C LEU A 132 -0.72 13.34 -0.70
N ASN A 133 -0.25 12.41 0.11
CA ASN A 133 -1.07 11.44 0.85
C ASN A 133 -1.34 11.82 2.29
N ARG A 134 -0.74 12.87 2.77
CA ARG A 134 -0.92 13.34 4.15
C ARG A 134 -1.98 14.40 4.28
#